data_c50e8fa827b1f5d254fd35e07d88b1be
#
_entry.id   c50e8fa827b1f5d254fd35e07d88b1be
#
_cell.length_a   1.000
_cell.length_b   1.000
_cell.length_c   1.000
_cell.angle_alpha   90.00
_cell.angle_beta   90.00
_cell.angle_gamma   90.00
#
_symmetry.space_group_name_H-M   'P 1'
#
loop_
_entity.id
_entity.type
_entity.pdbx_description
1 polymer ?
#
loop_
_entity_poly.entity_id
_entity_poly.type
_entity_poly.pdbx_seq_one_letter_code
_entity_poly.pdbx_strand_id
1 'polypeptide(L)'
;MNMITYFSTKLRTVTTVIALVFFFTGAVAQVKNEKQSEEKSKEESNRNVMLNAASANGPREIQIGLPMSDVNVLENGLPVTYATNPHSVNSNWRSDASLGHVGLLKISETALTTGNIGYAVSSFTKLGEEGFHGTLNYKTNHFGLQEFSLNANGGFGNNWFYSTSLYQDFDPGTFKIKSSQLQDRTQIYKAAITKRYHNNRGEFTAMYHYSNSHPVYNYATQSAPFIYVGDGSVKEYGKFKLGTTSYLPADGNITYRDMNTGELKQTTMYDATVNRSSEFSLTNKYNWDNGYSWKIAARYDHARGALVYQSPMSLINIKDNPTAYNYVMPTITGGTTPYTGDYVQSRMSSLNSGFINEFLLTSELQKKFTTSTLRLGINEWYYHIDYRSNTSMYDQSVPSDGSFPVRLYDTNKHSTYFYDFNKNASEFYRGHENKLALYMIHDWDVTPKLNLYYGFRLESQKLKGVNAAVKNATGGYVGRFADYYIGAIAPDGTKITPNPIDYNWFNYDVSAAATYKINNNFGLTGDFTYIVQHLRFESFAPATLPNTGKVAVPLGRAGVYYNNSWLTLTSLFSYISKTNNNSTLNLQHGGEIMATPLTYDIKTWGWTTDLIA
;
A
#
# COMPACT_ATOMS: atom_id res chain seq x y z
N MET A 1 -8.74 20.57 22.95
CA MET A 1 -8.04 21.87 22.95
C MET A 1 -6.52 21.77 22.87
N ASN A 2 -5.92 20.57 22.88
CA ASN A 2 -4.46 20.39 22.85
C ASN A 2 -3.83 20.12 21.48
N MET A 3 -4.63 20.02 20.43
CA MET A 3 -4.15 19.71 19.07
C MET A 3 -3.64 20.96 18.33
N ILE A 4 -4.26 22.10 18.57
CA ILE A 4 -3.88 23.41 17.96
C ILE A 4 -2.54 23.91 18.50
N THR A 5 -2.27 23.68 19.80
CA THR A 5 -1.00 24.10 20.44
C THR A 5 0.20 23.26 19.99
N TYR A 6 0.02 21.98 19.74
CA TYR A 6 1.08 21.11 19.21
C TYR A 6 1.46 21.44 17.77
N PHE A 7 0.46 21.77 16.94
CA PHE A 7 0.68 22.26 15.57
C PHE A 7 1.39 23.61 15.54
N SER A 8 1.04 24.51 16.48
CA SER A 8 1.65 25.86 16.51
C SER A 8 3.14 25.84 16.88
N THR A 9 3.57 24.93 17.73
CA THR A 9 4.97 24.83 18.17
C THR A 9 5.84 24.17 17.09
N LYS A 10 5.34 23.14 16.43
CA LYS A 10 6.06 22.48 15.32
C LYS A 10 6.01 23.29 14.02
N LEU A 11 4.91 24.03 13.78
CA LEU A 11 4.81 24.94 12.66
C LEU A 11 5.82 26.09 12.79
N ARG A 12 6.11 26.56 14.02
CA ARG A 12 7.17 27.55 14.26
C ARG A 12 8.56 27.02 13.92
N THR A 13 8.86 25.74 14.19
CA THR A 13 10.15 25.11 13.81
C THR A 13 10.27 24.94 12.30
N VAL A 14 9.20 24.53 11.63
CA VAL A 14 9.14 24.42 10.17
C VAL A 14 9.18 25.81 9.51
N THR A 15 8.51 26.81 10.08
CA THR A 15 8.56 28.19 9.57
C THR A 15 9.95 28.81 9.73
N THR A 16 10.70 28.45 10.78
CA THR A 16 12.09 28.92 10.98
C THR A 16 13.05 28.29 9.97
N VAL A 17 12.85 27.00 9.61
CA VAL A 17 13.63 26.34 8.56
C VAL A 17 13.29 26.90 7.18
N ILE A 18 12.01 27.19 6.90
CA ILE A 18 11.57 27.82 5.65
C ILE A 18 12.06 29.26 5.55
N ALA A 19 12.06 30.03 6.65
CA ALA A 19 12.58 31.41 6.66
C ALA A 19 14.08 31.50 6.43
N LEU A 20 14.89 30.51 6.87
CA LEU A 20 16.33 30.47 6.63
C LEU A 20 16.69 30.20 5.15
N VAL A 21 15.76 29.65 4.37
CA VAL A 21 15.97 29.34 2.95
C VAL A 21 15.68 30.53 2.03
N PHE A 22 14.95 31.55 2.50
CA PHE A 22 14.56 32.73 1.69
C PHE A 22 15.61 33.85 1.60
N PHE A 23 16.75 33.75 2.30
CA PHE A 23 17.72 34.87 2.38
C PHE A 23 18.92 34.81 1.41
N PHE A 24 18.96 33.87 0.45
CA PHE A 24 20.05 33.86 -0.55
C PHE A 24 19.51 34.06 -1.97
N THR A 25 19.34 35.30 -2.37
CA THR A 25 19.09 35.67 -3.78
C THR A 25 20.23 36.53 -4.31
N GLY A 26 20.82 36.13 -5.42
CA GLY A 26 21.69 37.01 -6.24
C GLY A 26 22.48 36.30 -7.32
N ALA A 27 22.15 36.64 -8.57
CA ALA A 27 22.95 36.71 -9.82
C ALA A 27 23.20 35.45 -10.70
N VAL A 28 22.62 35.45 -11.80
CA VAL A 28 22.72 35.56 -13.30
C VAL A 28 23.66 34.59 -14.07
N ALA A 29 23.05 33.91 -15.06
CA ALA A 29 23.22 33.67 -16.51
C ALA A 29 23.83 32.35 -17.05
N GLN A 30 23.06 31.79 -17.91
CA GLN A 30 23.16 31.27 -19.30
C GLN A 30 23.27 29.77 -19.58
N VAL A 31 22.43 29.36 -20.56
CA VAL A 31 21.93 28.14 -21.17
C VAL A 31 22.95 27.25 -21.85
N LYS A 32 22.84 25.91 -21.70
CA LYS A 32 22.82 24.88 -22.77
C LYS A 32 22.69 23.46 -22.19
N ASN A 33 21.67 22.71 -22.62
CA ASN A 33 21.60 21.29 -22.98
C ASN A 33 20.33 20.57 -22.51
N GLU A 34 19.24 20.77 -23.25
CA GLU A 34 17.97 20.03 -23.10
C GLU A 34 17.99 18.63 -23.74
N LYS A 35 18.85 18.36 -24.72
CA LYS A 35 18.81 17.10 -25.48
C LYS A 35 19.20 15.83 -24.70
N GLN A 36 20.07 15.91 -23.69
CA GLN A 36 20.48 14.72 -22.91
C GLN A 36 19.47 14.28 -21.85
N SER A 37 18.61 15.18 -21.38
CA SER A 37 17.53 14.81 -20.44
C SER A 37 16.36 14.10 -21.14
N GLU A 38 16.11 14.44 -22.40
CA GLU A 38 15.05 13.79 -23.20
C GLU A 38 15.41 12.37 -23.62
N GLU A 39 16.67 12.05 -23.90
CA GLU A 39 17.09 10.68 -24.26
C GLU A 39 17.06 9.74 -23.05
N LYS A 40 17.53 10.16 -21.87
CA LYS A 40 17.39 9.39 -20.63
C LYS A 40 15.91 9.17 -20.26
N SER A 41 15.08 10.17 -20.45
CA SER A 41 13.64 10.12 -20.21
C SER A 41 12.93 9.12 -21.14
N LYS A 42 13.35 9.02 -22.41
CA LYS A 42 12.81 8.05 -23.38
C LYS A 42 13.23 6.61 -23.07
N GLU A 43 14.46 6.36 -22.63
CA GLU A 43 14.89 5.02 -22.20
C GLU A 43 14.16 4.55 -20.95
N GLU A 44 13.92 5.43 -19.99
CA GLU A 44 13.15 5.14 -18.78
C GLU A 44 11.67 4.90 -19.09
N SER A 45 11.08 5.66 -20.01
CA SER A 45 9.67 5.48 -20.38
C SER A 45 9.43 4.19 -21.18
N ASN A 46 10.38 3.71 -21.97
CA ASN A 46 10.27 2.44 -22.70
C ASN A 46 10.29 1.21 -21.76
N ARG A 47 11.03 1.25 -20.65
CA ARG A 47 10.95 0.20 -19.61
C ARG A 47 9.59 0.17 -18.92
N ASN A 48 8.93 1.31 -18.77
CA ASN A 48 7.62 1.43 -18.14
C ASN A 48 6.47 0.91 -18.99
N VAL A 49 6.59 0.91 -20.31
CA VAL A 49 5.59 0.32 -21.21
C VAL A 49 5.41 -1.17 -20.89
N MET A 50 6.47 -1.89 -20.56
CA MET A 50 6.40 -3.31 -20.18
C MET A 50 5.78 -3.53 -18.80
N LEU A 51 5.97 -2.62 -17.86
CA LEU A 51 5.35 -2.67 -16.53
C LEU A 51 3.86 -2.32 -16.57
N ASN A 52 3.48 -1.33 -17.40
CA ASN A 52 2.10 -0.90 -17.55
C ASN A 52 1.27 -1.84 -18.45
N ALA A 53 1.85 -2.47 -19.44
CA ALA A 53 1.14 -3.39 -20.34
C ALA A 53 0.63 -4.67 -19.64
N ALA A 54 1.14 -5.00 -18.45
CA ALA A 54 0.83 -6.24 -17.75
C ALA A 54 -0.17 -6.07 -16.60
N SER A 55 -0.58 -4.85 -16.24
CA SER A 55 -1.51 -4.61 -15.12
C SER A 55 -2.62 -3.65 -15.50
N ALA A 56 -3.87 -4.14 -15.46
CA ALA A 56 -5.05 -3.30 -15.64
C ALA A 56 -5.34 -2.43 -14.39
N ASN A 57 -4.89 -2.83 -13.20
CA ASN A 57 -5.33 -2.31 -11.90
C ASN A 57 -4.20 -1.74 -11.02
N GLY A 58 -3.09 -1.30 -11.60
CA GLY A 58 -1.99 -0.71 -10.85
C GLY A 58 -0.62 -1.24 -11.30
N PRO A 59 0.47 -0.81 -10.66
CA PRO A 59 1.80 -1.28 -10.99
C PRO A 59 1.94 -2.77 -10.70
N ARG A 60 2.61 -3.47 -11.61
CA ARG A 60 2.92 -4.88 -11.42
C ARG A 60 3.90 -5.04 -10.26
N GLU A 61 3.66 -6.02 -9.40
CA GLU A 61 4.65 -6.43 -8.40
C GLU A 61 5.95 -6.87 -9.07
N ILE A 62 7.04 -6.22 -8.70
CA ILE A 62 8.39 -6.60 -9.12
C ILE A 62 9.03 -7.28 -7.92
N GLN A 63 9.05 -8.60 -7.93
CA GLN A 63 9.68 -9.37 -6.86
C GLN A 63 11.21 -9.31 -6.97
N ILE A 64 11.86 -9.05 -5.86
CA ILE A 64 13.32 -9.02 -5.72
C ILE A 64 13.84 -10.21 -4.90
N GLY A 65 13.02 -11.25 -4.75
CA GLY A 65 13.37 -12.43 -3.95
C GLY A 65 13.04 -12.32 -2.47
N LEU A 66 12.30 -11.29 -2.05
CA LEU A 66 11.73 -11.19 -0.70
C LEU A 66 10.21 -11.36 -0.78
N PRO A 67 9.59 -12.11 0.15
CA PRO A 67 8.15 -12.17 0.24
C PRO A 67 7.59 -10.78 0.61
N MET A 68 6.47 -10.39 -0.03
CA MET A 68 5.72 -9.17 0.25
C MET A 68 6.51 -7.86 0.05
N SER A 69 7.35 -7.79 -0.97
CA SER A 69 7.91 -6.53 -1.42
C SER A 69 6.92 -5.85 -2.38
N ASP A 70 6.06 -5.00 -1.84
CA ASP A 70 5.20 -4.14 -2.66
C ASP A 70 6.05 -3.15 -3.45
N VAL A 71 5.65 -2.88 -4.69
CA VAL A 71 6.27 -1.82 -5.48
C VAL A 71 5.82 -0.48 -4.92
N ASN A 72 6.75 0.33 -4.47
CA ASN A 72 6.46 1.69 -4.08
C ASN A 72 6.03 2.51 -5.28
N VAL A 73 4.96 3.28 -5.15
CA VAL A 73 4.52 4.25 -6.15
C VAL A 73 4.71 5.65 -5.59
N LEU A 74 5.49 6.45 -6.31
CA LEU A 74 5.70 7.85 -5.99
C LEU A 74 4.97 8.71 -7.02
N GLU A 75 4.31 9.75 -6.56
CA GLU A 75 3.79 10.80 -7.43
C GLU A 75 4.41 12.14 -7.01
N ASN A 76 5.02 12.83 -7.99
CA ASN A 76 5.73 14.09 -7.76
C ASN A 76 6.84 14.01 -6.68
N GLY A 77 7.45 12.82 -6.52
CA GLY A 77 8.53 12.56 -5.55
C GLY A 77 8.09 12.16 -4.14
N LEU A 78 6.79 11.99 -3.90
CA LEU A 78 6.23 11.55 -2.62
C LEU A 78 5.51 10.20 -2.78
N PRO A 79 5.59 9.28 -1.79
CA PRO A 79 4.77 8.07 -1.81
C PRO A 79 3.28 8.39 -1.98
N VAL A 80 2.61 7.69 -2.90
CA VAL A 80 1.16 7.86 -3.13
C VAL A 80 0.37 7.52 -1.87
N THR A 81 0.77 6.46 -1.18
CA THR A 81 0.26 6.11 0.15
C THR A 81 1.46 5.75 1.03
N TYR A 82 1.63 6.44 2.14
CA TYR A 82 2.70 6.12 3.09
C TYR A 82 2.19 5.20 4.20
N ALA A 83 1.09 5.55 4.85
CA ALA A 83 0.33 4.65 5.72
C ALA A 83 -0.67 3.85 4.87
N THR A 84 -0.53 2.53 4.84
CA THR A 84 -1.23 1.68 3.85
C THR A 84 -2.48 0.98 4.36
N ASN A 85 -2.79 1.06 5.64
CA ASN A 85 -3.89 0.30 6.22
C ASN A 85 -5.02 1.20 6.76
N PRO A 86 -6.25 1.08 6.29
CA PRO A 86 -6.82 0.26 5.22
C PRO A 86 -6.73 0.90 3.83
N HIS A 87 -6.04 2.00 3.70
CA HIS A 87 -5.82 2.75 2.47
C HIS A 87 -4.84 2.01 1.56
N SER A 88 -5.01 2.09 0.24
CA SER A 88 -4.16 1.39 -0.72
C SER A 88 -3.74 2.28 -1.88
N VAL A 89 -2.63 1.93 -2.52
CA VAL A 89 -2.17 2.61 -3.75
C VAL A 89 -3.27 2.60 -4.81
N ASN A 90 -3.92 1.46 -5.01
CA ASN A 90 -4.95 1.31 -6.03
C ASN A 90 -6.22 2.15 -5.76
N SER A 91 -6.44 2.60 -4.54
CA SER A 91 -7.56 3.50 -4.23
C SER A 91 -7.26 4.96 -4.59
N ASN A 92 -5.98 5.34 -4.68
CA ASN A 92 -5.54 6.73 -4.85
C ASN A 92 -4.83 7.01 -6.16
N TRP A 93 -4.31 6.00 -6.82
CA TRP A 93 -3.48 6.18 -8.00
C TRP A 93 -3.85 5.18 -9.09
N ARG A 94 -3.88 5.68 -10.33
CA ARG A 94 -4.04 4.89 -11.55
C ARG A 94 -3.08 5.42 -12.61
N SER A 95 -2.67 4.52 -13.51
CA SER A 95 -1.96 4.93 -14.73
C SER A 95 -2.97 5.47 -15.75
N ASP A 96 -3.28 6.75 -15.65
CA ASP A 96 -4.36 7.42 -16.38
C ASP A 96 -3.91 8.67 -17.14
N ALA A 97 -4.86 9.39 -17.71
CA ALA A 97 -4.60 10.62 -18.48
C ALA A 97 -4.06 11.79 -17.62
N SER A 98 -4.09 11.67 -16.28
CA SER A 98 -3.55 12.69 -15.37
C SER A 98 -2.03 12.68 -15.28
N LEU A 99 -1.38 11.64 -15.77
CA LEU A 99 0.07 11.47 -15.68
C LEU A 99 0.77 12.01 -16.92
N GLY A 100 1.76 12.85 -16.71
CA GLY A 100 2.61 13.39 -17.78
C GLY A 100 3.81 12.50 -18.06
N HIS A 101 4.37 11.88 -17.05
CA HIS A 101 5.51 10.99 -17.14
C HIS A 101 5.45 9.91 -16.04
N VAL A 102 5.88 8.70 -16.40
CA VAL A 102 6.02 7.58 -15.46
C VAL A 102 7.37 6.94 -15.70
N GLY A 103 8.17 6.78 -14.64
CA GLY A 103 9.51 6.20 -14.67
C GLY A 103 9.68 5.12 -13.60
N LEU A 104 10.81 4.42 -13.65
CA LEU A 104 11.19 3.42 -12.66
C LEU A 104 12.47 3.88 -11.95
N LEU A 105 12.42 3.99 -10.62
CA LEU A 105 13.62 4.23 -9.82
C LEU A 105 14.38 2.92 -9.60
N LYS A 106 15.71 3.00 -9.66
CA LYS A 106 16.60 1.89 -9.32
C LYS A 106 16.48 1.53 -7.84
N ILE A 107 16.77 0.29 -7.49
CA ILE A 107 16.74 -0.17 -6.08
C ILE A 107 17.62 0.70 -5.18
N SER A 108 18.84 1.03 -5.63
CA SER A 108 19.74 1.91 -4.90
C SER A 108 19.18 3.31 -4.67
N GLU A 109 18.52 3.88 -5.67
CA GLU A 109 17.89 5.20 -5.54
C GLU A 109 16.67 5.16 -4.65
N THR A 110 15.81 4.14 -4.80
CA THR A 110 14.64 3.92 -3.93
C THR A 110 15.08 3.80 -2.46
N ALA A 111 16.11 2.99 -2.16
CA ALA A 111 16.65 2.85 -0.82
C ALA A 111 17.08 4.20 -0.24
N LEU A 112 17.90 4.94 -0.96
CA LEU A 112 18.45 6.20 -0.47
C LEU A 112 17.41 7.32 -0.33
N THR A 113 16.42 7.39 -1.24
CA THR A 113 15.41 8.46 -1.22
C THR A 113 14.21 8.15 -0.36
N THR A 114 13.85 6.87 -0.17
CA THR A 114 12.63 6.48 0.55
C THR A 114 12.87 5.61 1.79
N GLY A 115 14.05 5.02 1.94
CA GLY A 115 14.34 4.05 3.00
C GLY A 115 13.71 2.67 2.76
N ASN A 116 13.19 2.40 1.57
CA ASN A 116 12.56 1.13 1.22
C ASN A 116 13.45 0.33 0.26
N ILE A 117 13.41 -0.99 0.37
CA ILE A 117 14.10 -1.86 -0.58
C ILE A 117 13.16 -2.26 -1.71
N GLY A 118 13.62 -2.18 -2.93
CA GLY A 118 12.87 -2.54 -4.13
C GLY A 118 12.91 -1.46 -5.19
N TYR A 119 12.24 -1.73 -6.30
CA TYR A 119 11.98 -0.72 -7.32
C TYR A 119 10.85 0.20 -6.87
N ALA A 120 10.85 1.44 -7.34
CA ALA A 120 9.73 2.34 -7.17
C ALA A 120 9.27 2.88 -8.53
N VAL A 121 7.96 2.91 -8.75
CA VAL A 121 7.36 3.63 -9.87
C VAL A 121 7.38 5.12 -9.50
N SER A 122 8.02 5.95 -10.32
CA SER A 122 8.04 7.40 -10.16
C SER A 122 7.13 8.01 -11.21
N SER A 123 6.06 8.64 -10.80
CA SER A 123 5.09 9.29 -11.67
C SER A 123 5.05 10.80 -11.41
N PHE A 124 4.66 11.55 -12.44
CA PHE A 124 4.51 12.99 -12.37
C PHE A 124 3.16 13.40 -12.94
N THR A 125 2.45 14.26 -12.22
CA THR A 125 1.19 14.82 -12.68
C THR A 125 1.40 15.63 -13.96
N LYS A 126 0.50 15.47 -14.93
CA LYS A 126 0.48 16.26 -16.15
C LYS A 126 0.12 17.71 -15.81
N LEU A 127 1.04 18.62 -16.07
CA LEU A 127 0.88 20.04 -15.85
C LEU A 127 0.34 20.73 -17.12
N GLY A 128 -0.16 21.95 -16.96
CA GLY A 128 -0.68 22.73 -18.08
C GLY A 128 0.41 23.18 -19.05
N GLU A 129 0.05 23.33 -20.31
CA GLU A 129 0.88 23.82 -21.42
C GLU A 129 0.22 25.03 -22.07
N GLU A 130 0.93 25.72 -22.97
CA GLU A 130 0.34 26.82 -23.74
C GLU A 130 -0.75 26.29 -24.70
N GLY A 131 -1.83 27.05 -24.83
CA GLY A 131 -3.02 26.61 -25.54
C GLY A 131 -3.91 25.69 -24.68
N PHE A 132 -4.93 25.14 -25.32
CA PHE A 132 -5.82 24.15 -24.70
C PHE A 132 -5.48 22.75 -25.20
N HIS A 133 -5.28 21.82 -24.27
CA HIS A 133 -5.02 20.42 -24.57
C HIS A 133 -5.99 19.53 -23.81
N GLY A 134 -6.53 18.53 -24.49
CA GLY A 134 -7.43 17.55 -23.92
C GLY A 134 -6.95 16.13 -24.23
N THR A 135 -7.07 15.23 -23.30
CA THR A 135 -6.82 13.80 -23.47
C THR A 135 -8.01 13.04 -22.90
N LEU A 136 -8.61 12.18 -23.71
CA LEU A 136 -9.67 11.27 -23.28
C LEU A 136 -9.23 9.84 -23.59
N ASN A 137 -9.20 8.98 -22.57
CA ASN A 137 -8.96 7.56 -22.73
C ASN A 137 -10.21 6.79 -22.30
N TYR A 138 -10.56 5.80 -23.09
CA TYR A 138 -11.60 4.83 -22.76
C TYR A 138 -11.02 3.42 -22.94
N LYS A 139 -11.22 2.58 -21.92
CA LYS A 139 -10.76 1.20 -21.94
C LYS A 139 -11.89 0.27 -21.53
N THR A 140 -12.00 -0.84 -22.23
CA THR A 140 -12.98 -1.88 -21.96
C THR A 140 -12.38 -3.26 -22.22
N ASN A 141 -12.99 -4.29 -21.65
CA ASN A 141 -12.64 -5.67 -21.91
C ASN A 141 -13.89 -6.55 -22.00
N HIS A 142 -13.72 -7.80 -22.39
CA HIS A 142 -14.82 -8.75 -22.57
C HIS A 142 -15.51 -9.20 -21.24
N PHE A 143 -14.95 -8.84 -20.10
CA PHE A 143 -15.58 -9.06 -18.78
C PHE A 143 -16.54 -7.93 -18.40
N GLY A 144 -16.54 -6.81 -19.13
CA GLY A 144 -17.44 -5.69 -18.89
C GLY A 144 -16.81 -4.52 -18.14
N LEU A 145 -15.48 -4.51 -17.97
CA LEU A 145 -14.76 -3.33 -17.48
C LEU A 145 -15.09 -2.12 -18.35
N GLN A 146 -15.36 -1.00 -17.72
CA GLN A 146 -15.43 0.33 -18.34
C GLN A 146 -14.58 1.29 -17.55
N GLU A 147 -13.57 1.85 -18.16
CA GLU A 147 -12.62 2.77 -17.58
C GLU A 147 -12.55 4.03 -18.43
N PHE A 148 -12.72 5.17 -17.80
CA PHE A 148 -12.66 6.49 -18.41
C PHE A 148 -11.58 7.31 -17.72
N SER A 149 -10.72 7.96 -18.49
CA SER A 149 -9.85 8.99 -17.94
C SER A 149 -9.80 10.21 -18.87
N LEU A 150 -9.93 11.38 -18.27
CA LEU A 150 -9.93 12.67 -18.94
C LEU A 150 -8.85 13.56 -18.31
N ASN A 151 -8.11 14.27 -19.12
CA ASN A 151 -7.31 15.41 -18.68
C ASN A 151 -7.59 16.59 -19.60
N ALA A 152 -7.78 17.76 -19.01
CA ALA A 152 -7.87 19.05 -19.71
C ALA A 152 -6.88 20.01 -19.08
N ASN A 153 -6.04 20.64 -19.88
CA ASN A 153 -5.02 21.55 -19.40
C ASN A 153 -4.80 22.73 -20.35
N GLY A 154 -4.22 23.80 -19.86
CA GLY A 154 -3.99 25.00 -20.66
C GLY A 154 -3.32 26.13 -19.89
N GLY A 155 -3.15 27.28 -20.57
CA GLY A 155 -2.57 28.49 -20.02
C GLY A 155 -3.60 29.60 -19.77
N PHE A 156 -3.44 30.35 -18.65
CA PHE A 156 -4.19 31.58 -18.37
C PHE A 156 -3.45 32.86 -18.84
N GLY A 157 -2.26 32.71 -19.41
CA GLY A 157 -1.33 33.80 -19.69
C GLY A 157 -0.42 34.11 -18.49
N ASN A 158 0.58 34.98 -18.72
CA ASN A 158 1.57 35.39 -17.72
C ASN A 158 2.27 34.21 -17.02
N ASN A 159 2.55 33.12 -17.74
CA ASN A 159 3.18 31.88 -17.24
C ASN A 159 2.36 31.16 -16.15
N TRP A 160 1.04 31.38 -16.11
CA TRP A 160 0.13 30.59 -15.29
C TRP A 160 -0.59 29.54 -16.12
N PHE A 161 -0.65 28.32 -15.58
CA PHE A 161 -1.22 27.16 -16.22
C PHE A 161 -2.16 26.42 -15.30
N TYR A 162 -3.09 25.68 -15.87
CA TYR A 162 -3.98 24.78 -15.15
C TYR A 162 -3.94 23.38 -15.73
N SER A 163 -4.22 22.40 -14.91
CA SER A 163 -4.51 21.03 -15.32
C SER A 163 -5.63 20.47 -14.44
N THR A 164 -6.59 19.82 -15.04
CA THR A 164 -7.63 19.09 -14.33
C THR A 164 -7.82 17.73 -14.94
N SER A 165 -8.10 16.72 -14.12
CA SER A 165 -8.31 15.36 -14.57
C SER A 165 -9.37 14.63 -13.77
N LEU A 166 -9.98 13.68 -14.45
CA LEU A 166 -10.97 12.75 -13.92
C LEU A 166 -10.58 11.34 -14.34
N TYR A 167 -10.60 10.42 -13.40
CA TYR A 167 -10.59 8.99 -13.65
C TYR A 167 -11.85 8.36 -13.05
N GLN A 168 -12.45 7.43 -13.76
CA GLN A 168 -13.60 6.64 -13.30
C GLN A 168 -13.51 5.24 -13.88
N ASP A 169 -13.64 4.22 -13.03
CA ASP A 169 -13.86 2.86 -13.47
C ASP A 169 -15.18 2.26 -12.95
N PHE A 170 -15.61 1.21 -13.66
CA PHE A 170 -16.69 0.30 -13.31
C PHE A 170 -16.19 -1.10 -13.69
N ASP A 171 -15.59 -1.80 -12.74
CA ASP A 171 -15.04 -3.12 -12.95
C ASP A 171 -15.92 -4.20 -12.31
N PRO A 172 -16.64 -5.03 -13.10
CA PRO A 172 -17.39 -6.16 -12.58
C PRO A 172 -16.48 -7.32 -12.14
N GLY A 173 -15.17 -7.25 -12.41
CA GLY A 173 -14.22 -8.34 -12.20
C GLY A 173 -14.23 -9.38 -13.31
N THR A 174 -13.34 -10.36 -13.18
CA THR A 174 -13.13 -11.41 -14.20
C THR A 174 -14.05 -12.62 -14.02
N PHE A 175 -14.83 -12.68 -12.95
CA PHE A 175 -15.72 -13.78 -12.65
C PHE A 175 -17.18 -13.40 -12.88
N LYS A 176 -17.95 -14.28 -13.53
CA LYS A 176 -19.38 -14.10 -13.76
C LYS A 176 -20.20 -14.53 -12.54
N ILE A 177 -19.88 -13.97 -11.38
CA ILE A 177 -20.63 -14.30 -10.16
C ILE A 177 -21.97 -13.58 -10.17
N LYS A 178 -23.01 -14.28 -9.79
CA LYS A 178 -24.37 -13.76 -9.69
C LYS A 178 -24.57 -12.71 -8.58
N SER A 179 -23.55 -12.29 -7.88
CA SER A 179 -23.66 -11.18 -6.95
C SER A 179 -23.62 -9.87 -7.74
N SER A 180 -24.47 -8.97 -7.41
CA SER A 180 -24.86 -7.79 -8.16
C SER A 180 -23.90 -6.59 -8.05
N GLN A 181 -22.68 -6.77 -7.55
CA GLN A 181 -21.82 -5.63 -7.23
C GLN A 181 -20.56 -5.60 -8.08
N LEU A 182 -20.15 -4.39 -8.45
CA LEU A 182 -18.87 -4.15 -9.07
C LEU A 182 -17.73 -4.53 -8.13
N GLN A 183 -16.68 -5.14 -8.67
CA GLN A 183 -15.48 -5.47 -7.92
C GLN A 183 -14.64 -4.23 -7.60
N ASP A 184 -14.64 -3.26 -8.50
CA ASP A 184 -14.05 -1.95 -8.29
C ASP A 184 -14.93 -0.84 -8.87
N ARG A 185 -15.00 0.27 -8.14
CA ARG A 185 -15.62 1.51 -8.58
C ARG A 185 -14.82 2.65 -7.96
N THR A 186 -13.81 3.09 -8.70
CA THR A 186 -12.89 4.13 -8.24
C THR A 186 -13.09 5.41 -9.03
N GLN A 187 -13.11 6.52 -8.32
CA GLN A 187 -13.15 7.89 -8.87
C GLN A 187 -11.94 8.65 -8.34
N ILE A 188 -11.21 9.29 -9.24
CA ILE A 188 -10.06 10.14 -8.89
C ILE A 188 -10.21 11.47 -9.61
N TYR A 189 -10.12 12.58 -8.88
CA TYR A 189 -10.16 13.94 -9.39
C TYR A 189 -8.87 14.64 -9.00
N LYS A 190 -8.23 15.31 -9.97
CA LYS A 190 -7.05 16.15 -9.72
C LYS A 190 -7.25 17.51 -10.35
N ALA A 191 -6.84 18.57 -9.64
CA ALA A 191 -6.80 19.93 -10.15
C ALA A 191 -5.49 20.58 -9.72
N ALA A 192 -4.76 21.17 -10.65
CA ALA A 192 -3.47 21.81 -10.42
C ALA A 192 -3.41 23.19 -11.04
N ILE A 193 -2.76 24.12 -10.35
CA ILE A 193 -2.37 25.43 -10.85
C ILE A 193 -0.86 25.54 -10.76
N THR A 194 -0.23 25.90 -11.87
CA THR A 194 1.22 25.99 -12.00
C THR A 194 1.63 27.40 -12.41
N LYS A 195 2.63 27.94 -11.73
CA LYS A 195 3.33 29.16 -12.14
C LYS A 195 4.72 28.78 -12.62
N ARG A 196 5.04 28.99 -13.91
CA ARG A 196 6.39 28.85 -14.44
C ARG A 196 7.19 30.12 -14.21
N TYR A 197 8.44 29.94 -13.83
CA TYR A 197 9.36 31.05 -13.62
C TYR A 197 9.90 31.57 -14.96
N HIS A 198 10.30 32.83 -14.98
CA HIS A 198 10.92 33.41 -16.17
C HIS A 198 12.20 32.65 -16.55
N ASN A 199 12.51 32.62 -17.84
CA ASN A 199 13.70 31.98 -18.40
C ASN A 199 13.76 30.45 -18.14
N ASN A 200 12.62 29.78 -18.04
CA ASN A 200 12.53 28.34 -17.80
C ASN A 200 13.29 27.83 -16.58
N ARG A 201 13.45 28.67 -15.56
CA ARG A 201 14.17 28.32 -14.30
C ARG A 201 13.44 27.32 -13.43
N GLY A 202 12.25 26.94 -13.81
CA GLY A 202 11.43 25.98 -13.07
C GLY A 202 10.02 26.47 -12.85
N GLU A 203 9.35 25.87 -11.86
CA GLU A 203 7.93 26.09 -11.65
C GLU A 203 7.52 25.82 -10.21
N PHE A 204 6.42 26.46 -9.80
CA PHE A 204 5.71 26.17 -8.58
C PHE A 204 4.31 25.67 -8.93
N THR A 205 3.87 24.57 -8.31
CA THR A 205 2.55 23.98 -8.51
C THR A 205 1.84 23.77 -7.18
N ALA A 206 0.57 24.17 -7.12
CA ALA A 206 -0.38 23.79 -6.08
C ALA A 206 -1.40 22.82 -6.70
N MET A 207 -1.66 21.70 -6.02
CA MET A 207 -2.56 20.67 -6.51
C MET A 207 -3.49 20.18 -5.41
N TYR A 208 -4.74 19.95 -5.77
CA TYR A 208 -5.72 19.23 -4.99
C TYR A 208 -6.04 17.90 -5.68
N HIS A 209 -6.08 16.83 -4.89
CA HIS A 209 -6.41 15.49 -5.33
C HIS A 209 -7.49 14.91 -4.40
N TYR A 210 -8.53 14.34 -4.98
CA TYR A 210 -9.58 13.63 -4.28
C TYR A 210 -9.79 12.26 -4.88
N SER A 211 -9.85 11.23 -4.04
CA SER A 211 -10.21 9.88 -4.44
C SER A 211 -11.41 9.35 -3.64
N ASN A 212 -12.25 8.55 -4.31
CA ASN A 212 -13.34 7.81 -3.72
C ASN A 212 -13.39 6.44 -4.39
N SER A 213 -12.95 5.42 -3.69
CA SER A 213 -12.82 4.07 -4.21
C SER A 213 -13.66 3.10 -3.40
N HIS A 214 -14.32 2.17 -4.10
CA HIS A 214 -15.09 1.07 -3.51
C HIS A 214 -14.55 -0.26 -4.04
N PRO A 215 -13.36 -0.72 -3.58
CA PRO A 215 -12.78 -1.99 -3.99
C PRO A 215 -13.45 -3.13 -3.21
N VAL A 216 -14.40 -3.80 -3.81
CA VAL A 216 -15.04 -4.98 -3.22
C VAL A 216 -14.22 -6.21 -3.56
N TYR A 217 -13.38 -6.64 -2.65
CA TYR A 217 -12.63 -7.87 -2.84
C TYR A 217 -13.58 -9.07 -2.87
N ASN A 218 -13.63 -9.72 -4.01
CA ASN A 218 -14.53 -10.84 -4.23
C ASN A 218 -13.90 -12.15 -3.70
N TYR A 219 -13.63 -12.19 -2.41
CA TYR A 219 -13.15 -13.41 -1.73
C TYR A 219 -14.17 -14.57 -1.76
N ALA A 220 -15.40 -14.29 -2.19
CA ALA A 220 -16.40 -15.32 -2.42
C ALA A 220 -15.92 -16.38 -3.42
N THR A 221 -15.03 -16.00 -4.35
CA THR A 221 -14.50 -16.94 -5.35
C THR A 221 -13.49 -17.91 -4.79
N GLN A 222 -12.85 -17.60 -3.65
CA GLN A 222 -11.84 -18.46 -3.03
C GLN A 222 -12.43 -19.59 -2.21
N SER A 223 -13.72 -19.74 -2.17
CA SER A 223 -14.42 -20.55 -1.18
C SER A 223 -15.60 -21.30 -1.69
N ALA A 224 -15.45 -21.95 -2.83
CA ALA A 224 -16.38 -23.00 -3.22
C ALA A 224 -16.42 -24.08 -2.14
N PRO A 225 -17.59 -24.65 -1.83
CA PRO A 225 -17.67 -25.83 -1.01
C PRO A 225 -17.06 -27.01 -1.79
N PHE A 226 -15.82 -27.34 -1.45
CA PHE A 226 -15.12 -28.49 -1.99
C PHE A 226 -15.19 -29.67 -1.02
N ILE A 227 -15.48 -30.84 -1.56
CA ILE A 227 -15.47 -32.10 -0.83
C ILE A 227 -14.18 -32.85 -1.18
N TYR A 228 -13.43 -33.23 -0.16
CA TYR A 228 -12.30 -34.14 -0.32
C TYR A 228 -12.81 -35.56 -0.59
N VAL A 229 -12.31 -36.22 -1.65
CA VAL A 229 -12.78 -37.56 -2.06
C VAL A 229 -11.84 -38.72 -1.64
N GLY A 230 -10.77 -38.39 -0.90
CA GLY A 230 -9.92 -39.42 -0.26
C GLY A 230 -8.71 -39.87 -1.07
N ASP A 231 -8.53 -39.38 -2.30
CA ASP A 231 -7.44 -39.78 -3.21
C ASP A 231 -6.46 -38.63 -3.52
N GLY A 232 -6.48 -37.58 -2.72
CA GLY A 232 -5.72 -36.36 -2.97
C GLY A 232 -6.46 -35.35 -3.82
N SER A 233 -7.65 -35.65 -4.33
CA SER A 233 -8.47 -34.76 -5.13
C SER A 233 -9.64 -34.15 -4.35
N VAL A 234 -10.19 -33.09 -4.89
CA VAL A 234 -11.39 -32.40 -4.38
C VAL A 234 -12.40 -32.23 -5.51
N LYS A 235 -13.67 -32.19 -5.16
CA LYS A 235 -14.76 -31.87 -6.10
C LYS A 235 -15.67 -30.78 -5.54
N GLU A 236 -16.30 -30.04 -6.43
CA GLU A 236 -17.34 -29.07 -6.07
C GLU A 236 -18.61 -29.79 -5.57
N TYR A 237 -19.26 -29.21 -4.57
CA TYR A 237 -20.50 -29.76 -4.03
C TYR A 237 -21.70 -29.34 -4.86
N GLY A 238 -22.51 -30.30 -5.28
CA GLY A 238 -23.76 -30.06 -6.01
C GLY A 238 -23.53 -29.31 -7.33
N LYS A 239 -24.29 -28.25 -7.53
CA LYS A 239 -24.22 -27.39 -8.73
C LYS A 239 -23.35 -26.15 -8.55
N PHE A 240 -22.58 -26.07 -7.50
CA PHE A 240 -21.60 -25.00 -7.36
C PHE A 240 -20.58 -25.03 -8.50
N LYS A 241 -20.28 -23.86 -9.03
CA LYS A 241 -19.25 -23.64 -10.05
C LYS A 241 -18.38 -22.47 -9.66
N LEU A 242 -17.09 -22.71 -9.50
CA LEU A 242 -16.13 -21.66 -9.21
C LEU A 242 -16.21 -20.54 -10.27
N GLY A 243 -16.25 -19.31 -9.82
CA GLY A 243 -16.32 -18.13 -10.68
C GLY A 243 -17.72 -17.79 -11.21
N THR A 244 -18.77 -18.60 -10.95
CA THR A 244 -20.12 -18.33 -11.43
C THR A 244 -21.20 -18.40 -10.36
N THR A 245 -21.02 -19.24 -9.34
CA THR A 245 -21.99 -19.39 -8.25
C THR A 245 -21.56 -18.52 -7.07
N SER A 246 -22.50 -17.79 -6.46
CA SER A 246 -22.20 -17.01 -5.26
C SER A 246 -22.05 -17.92 -4.05
N TYR A 247 -21.04 -17.65 -3.24
CA TYR A 247 -20.78 -18.34 -1.97
C TYR A 247 -21.11 -17.46 -0.75
N LEU A 248 -21.70 -16.31 -0.98
CA LEU A 248 -22.11 -15.37 0.06
C LEU A 248 -23.64 -15.23 0.04
N PRO A 249 -24.25 -15.00 1.20
CA PRO A 249 -25.66 -14.59 1.26
C PRO A 249 -25.92 -13.38 0.38
N ALA A 250 -27.10 -13.36 -0.27
CA ALA A 250 -27.45 -12.33 -1.27
C ALA A 250 -27.51 -10.90 -0.69
N ASP A 251 -27.78 -10.76 0.61
CA ASP A 251 -27.91 -9.47 1.29
C ASP A 251 -26.57 -8.79 1.57
N GLY A 252 -25.45 -9.55 1.52
CA GLY A 252 -24.11 -9.04 1.83
C GLY A 252 -23.93 -8.50 3.24
N ASN A 253 -24.86 -8.74 4.15
CA ASN A 253 -24.84 -8.19 5.50
C ASN A 253 -23.67 -8.72 6.32
N ILE A 254 -23.10 -7.85 7.12
CA ILE A 254 -22.03 -8.14 8.07
C ILE A 254 -22.42 -7.59 9.44
N THR A 255 -22.19 -8.39 10.46
CA THR A 255 -22.32 -7.93 11.84
C THR A 255 -20.94 -7.78 12.45
N TYR A 256 -20.70 -6.68 13.12
CA TYR A 256 -19.46 -6.39 13.81
C TYR A 256 -19.72 -5.74 15.16
N ARG A 257 -18.75 -5.82 16.06
CA ARG A 257 -18.79 -5.11 17.35
C ARG A 257 -18.08 -3.76 17.21
N ASP A 258 -18.78 -2.69 17.56
CA ASP A 258 -18.19 -1.36 17.58
C ASP A 258 -17.15 -1.28 18.71
N MET A 259 -15.91 -0.97 18.34
CA MET A 259 -14.78 -0.93 19.28
C MET A 259 -14.82 0.24 20.27
N ASN A 260 -15.68 1.24 20.05
CA ASN A 260 -15.84 2.35 20.98
C ASN A 260 -16.95 2.09 22.02
N THR A 261 -18.04 1.46 21.58
CA THR A 261 -19.23 1.29 22.40
C THR A 261 -19.42 -0.14 22.90
N GLY A 262 -18.78 -1.12 22.26
CA GLY A 262 -18.99 -2.54 22.51
C GLY A 262 -20.32 -3.07 21.94
N GLU A 263 -21.11 -2.24 21.24
CA GLU A 263 -22.39 -2.61 20.69
C GLU A 263 -22.23 -3.40 19.39
N LEU A 264 -23.16 -4.33 19.13
CA LEU A 264 -23.28 -5.01 17.86
C LEU A 264 -23.94 -4.11 16.84
N LYS A 265 -23.27 -3.91 15.70
CA LYS A 265 -23.77 -3.14 14.56
C LYS A 265 -23.80 -3.98 13.31
N GLN A 266 -24.64 -3.60 12.38
CA GLN A 266 -24.73 -4.22 11.06
C GLN A 266 -24.39 -3.22 9.97
N THR A 267 -23.75 -3.70 8.93
CA THR A 267 -23.50 -2.99 7.68
C THR A 267 -23.56 -4.00 6.54
N THR A 268 -23.48 -3.51 5.30
CA THR A 268 -23.27 -4.39 4.15
C THR A 268 -21.79 -4.37 3.73
N MET A 269 -21.33 -5.43 3.10
CA MET A 269 -20.00 -5.49 2.50
C MET A 269 -19.76 -4.32 1.54
N TYR A 270 -20.81 -3.89 0.85
CA TYR A 270 -20.74 -2.85 -0.17
C TYR A 270 -20.69 -1.44 0.41
N ASP A 271 -21.44 -1.17 1.47
CA ASP A 271 -21.45 0.13 2.14
C ASP A 271 -20.18 0.33 2.98
N ALA A 272 -19.70 -0.77 3.56
CA ALA A 272 -18.52 -0.71 4.42
C ALA A 272 -17.20 -0.63 3.65
N THR A 273 -17.11 -1.20 2.43
CA THR A 273 -15.86 -1.16 1.67
C THR A 273 -15.75 0.15 0.91
N VAL A 274 -15.00 1.09 1.49
CA VAL A 274 -14.78 2.41 0.92
C VAL A 274 -13.43 2.97 1.33
N ASN A 275 -12.72 3.60 0.38
CA ASN A 275 -11.53 4.39 0.63
C ASN A 275 -11.73 5.79 0.05
N ARG A 276 -11.57 6.81 0.88
CA ARG A 276 -11.66 8.22 0.47
C ARG A 276 -10.46 8.97 0.95
N SER A 277 -9.87 9.76 0.07
CA SER A 277 -8.75 10.63 0.38
C SER A 277 -8.97 12.03 -0.15
N SER A 278 -8.47 13.01 0.58
CA SER A 278 -8.41 14.41 0.18
C SER A 278 -7.00 14.90 0.43
N GLU A 279 -6.28 15.19 -0.65
CA GLU A 279 -4.88 15.57 -0.61
C GLU A 279 -4.70 16.99 -1.13
N PHE A 280 -3.86 17.74 -0.45
CA PHE A 280 -3.36 19.03 -0.92
C PHE A 280 -1.84 18.96 -1.01
N SER A 281 -1.28 19.24 -2.18
CA SER A 281 0.16 19.19 -2.40
C SER A 281 0.71 20.48 -3.02
N LEU A 282 1.95 20.75 -2.66
CA LEU A 282 2.75 21.86 -3.20
C LEU A 282 4.05 21.28 -3.72
N THR A 283 4.42 21.65 -4.93
CA THR A 283 5.74 21.30 -5.49
C THR A 283 6.42 22.56 -5.99
N ASN A 284 7.73 22.61 -5.85
CA ASN A 284 8.54 23.65 -6.43
C ASN A 284 9.82 23.07 -7.00
N LYS A 285 10.22 23.52 -8.16
CA LYS A 285 11.50 23.24 -8.77
C LYS A 285 12.12 24.56 -9.20
N TYR A 286 13.39 24.75 -8.85
CA TYR A 286 14.14 25.93 -9.27
C TYR A 286 15.54 25.54 -9.71
N ASN A 287 15.95 26.02 -10.88
CA ASN A 287 17.27 25.80 -11.47
C ASN A 287 18.05 27.10 -11.51
N TRP A 288 19.27 27.11 -10.95
CA TRP A 288 20.22 28.20 -11.05
C TRP A 288 21.18 27.98 -12.22
N ASP A 289 21.67 29.06 -12.78
CA ASP A 289 22.56 29.01 -13.96
C ASP A 289 23.94 28.38 -13.66
N ASN A 290 24.32 28.30 -12.39
CA ASN A 290 25.59 27.73 -11.94
C ASN A 290 25.51 26.21 -11.71
N GLY A 291 24.49 25.52 -12.20
CA GLY A 291 24.33 24.07 -12.12
C GLY A 291 23.73 23.57 -10.79
N TYR A 292 23.26 24.46 -9.93
CA TYR A 292 22.40 24.06 -8.82
C TYR A 292 20.95 23.91 -9.26
N SER A 293 20.27 22.97 -8.67
CA SER A 293 18.81 22.89 -8.73
C SER A 293 18.24 22.49 -7.38
N TRP A 294 17.07 23.02 -7.06
CA TRP A 294 16.34 22.69 -5.84
C TRP A 294 14.94 22.21 -6.17
N LYS A 295 14.56 21.11 -5.55
CA LYS A 295 13.22 20.55 -5.65
C LYS A 295 12.65 20.40 -4.25
N ILE A 296 11.39 20.72 -4.10
CA ILE A 296 10.62 20.47 -2.87
C ILE A 296 9.25 19.95 -3.26
N ALA A 297 8.78 18.95 -2.53
CA ALA A 297 7.40 18.46 -2.60
C ALA A 297 6.87 18.32 -1.18
N ALA A 298 5.68 18.84 -0.94
CA ALA A 298 4.97 18.71 0.33
C ALA A 298 3.54 18.27 0.06
N ARG A 299 3.01 17.36 0.86
CA ARG A 299 1.63 16.86 0.77
C ARG A 299 1.03 16.70 2.15
N TYR A 300 -0.20 17.17 2.29
CA TYR A 300 -1.08 16.81 3.39
C TYR A 300 -2.23 15.97 2.84
N ASP A 301 -2.47 14.81 3.47
CA ASP A 301 -3.57 13.92 3.14
C ASP A 301 -4.44 13.65 4.36
N HIS A 302 -5.75 13.64 4.13
CA HIS A 302 -6.75 13.15 5.06
C HIS A 302 -7.52 12.01 4.39
N ALA A 303 -7.28 10.79 4.85
CA ALA A 303 -7.88 9.59 4.30
C ALA A 303 -8.73 8.85 5.32
N ARG A 304 -9.82 8.24 4.83
CA ARG A 304 -10.63 7.28 5.56
C ARG A 304 -10.77 6.03 4.70
N GLY A 305 -10.57 4.87 5.33
CA GLY A 305 -10.74 3.63 4.63
C GLY A 305 -11.48 2.61 5.47
N ALA A 306 -12.20 1.75 4.79
CA ALA A 306 -12.74 0.52 5.35
C ALA A 306 -12.71 -0.58 4.31
N LEU A 307 -12.42 -1.78 4.75
CA LEU A 307 -12.34 -2.98 3.94
C LEU A 307 -13.08 -4.10 4.65
N VAL A 308 -13.94 -4.78 3.92
CA VAL A 308 -14.54 -6.02 4.38
C VAL A 308 -13.80 -7.20 3.76
N TYR A 309 -13.31 -8.03 4.61
CA TYR A 309 -12.66 -9.27 4.27
C TYR A 309 -13.53 -10.45 4.70
N GLN A 310 -13.79 -11.41 3.80
CA GLN A 310 -14.52 -12.64 4.13
C GLN A 310 -13.75 -13.86 3.66
N SER A 311 -13.62 -14.84 4.56
CA SER A 311 -12.97 -16.13 4.26
C SER A 311 -13.86 -17.29 4.63
N PRO A 312 -13.86 -18.40 3.87
CA PRO A 312 -14.38 -19.65 4.36
C PRO A 312 -13.43 -20.21 5.42
N MET A 313 -14.00 -20.89 6.38
CA MET A 313 -13.24 -21.56 7.42
C MET A 313 -13.31 -23.06 7.24
N SER A 314 -14.46 -23.66 7.51
CA SER A 314 -14.65 -25.11 7.43
C SER A 314 -15.94 -25.47 6.73
N LEU A 315 -15.90 -26.54 5.95
CA LEU A 315 -17.09 -27.22 5.44
C LEU A 315 -17.36 -28.41 6.35
N ILE A 316 -18.48 -28.38 7.06
CA ILE A 316 -18.86 -29.36 8.07
C ILE A 316 -19.95 -30.24 7.51
N ASN A 317 -19.75 -31.56 7.51
CA ASN A 317 -20.83 -32.51 7.26
C ASN A 317 -21.61 -32.72 8.56
N ILE A 318 -22.83 -32.22 8.63
CA ILE A 318 -23.64 -32.29 9.86
C ILE A 318 -24.17 -33.68 10.17
N LYS A 319 -24.15 -34.59 9.19
CA LYS A 319 -24.53 -35.99 9.40
C LYS A 319 -23.49 -36.77 10.21
N ASP A 320 -22.23 -36.32 10.22
CA ASP A 320 -21.16 -36.99 10.98
C ASP A 320 -21.35 -36.82 12.51
N ASN A 321 -22.06 -35.74 12.93
CA ASN A 321 -22.41 -35.52 14.34
C ASN A 321 -23.75 -34.77 14.46
N PRO A 322 -24.89 -35.42 14.19
CA PRO A 322 -26.18 -34.74 14.10
C PRO A 322 -26.67 -34.15 15.43
N THR A 323 -26.13 -34.57 16.56
CA THR A 323 -26.48 -34.01 17.88
C THR A 323 -25.76 -32.73 18.23
N ALA A 324 -24.58 -32.51 17.63
CA ALA A 324 -23.78 -31.32 17.85
C ALA A 324 -24.25 -30.11 17.03
N TYR A 325 -25.01 -30.34 15.95
CA TYR A 325 -25.36 -29.31 14.97
C TYR A 325 -26.90 -29.21 14.84
N ASN A 326 -27.47 -28.16 15.40
CA ASN A 326 -28.91 -27.90 15.31
C ASN A 326 -29.16 -26.51 14.75
N TYR A 327 -29.45 -26.45 13.47
CA TYR A 327 -29.60 -25.19 12.73
C TYR A 327 -31.04 -24.99 12.23
N VAL A 328 -31.46 -23.73 12.22
CA VAL A 328 -32.68 -23.28 11.56
C VAL A 328 -32.36 -22.18 10.54
N MET A 329 -33.16 -22.14 9.49
CA MET A 329 -33.11 -21.11 8.44
C MET A 329 -34.21 -20.08 8.67
N PRO A 330 -33.95 -18.78 8.45
CA PRO A 330 -35.03 -17.79 8.38
C PRO A 330 -35.91 -18.04 7.17
N THR A 331 -37.24 -17.85 7.33
CA THR A 331 -38.21 -17.90 6.25
C THR A 331 -38.57 -16.49 5.76
N ILE A 332 -39.05 -16.38 4.53
CA ILE A 332 -39.49 -15.11 3.93
C ILE A 332 -40.63 -14.47 4.75
N THR A 333 -41.43 -15.26 5.44
CA THR A 333 -42.56 -14.81 6.28
C THR A 333 -42.16 -14.41 7.70
N GLY A 334 -40.85 -14.39 8.01
CA GLY A 334 -40.33 -13.99 9.32
C GLY A 334 -40.29 -15.11 10.37
N GLY A 335 -40.62 -16.36 9.98
CA GLY A 335 -40.44 -17.55 10.82
C GLY A 335 -39.08 -18.24 10.60
N THR A 336 -38.96 -19.46 11.14
CA THR A 336 -37.81 -20.33 10.94
C THR A 336 -38.26 -21.74 10.55
N THR A 337 -37.43 -22.43 9.75
CA THR A 337 -37.57 -23.86 9.44
C THR A 337 -36.27 -24.59 9.76
N PRO A 338 -36.32 -25.87 10.20
CA PRO A 338 -35.12 -26.67 10.39
C PRO A 338 -34.27 -26.74 9.12
N TYR A 339 -32.98 -26.62 9.26
CA TYR A 339 -32.04 -26.85 8.17
C TYR A 339 -31.82 -28.35 7.97
N THR A 340 -32.08 -28.84 6.76
CA THR A 340 -31.98 -30.26 6.43
C THR A 340 -30.88 -30.59 5.43
N GLY A 341 -30.01 -29.62 5.11
CA GLY A 341 -28.88 -29.84 4.22
C GLY A 341 -27.79 -30.72 4.85
N ASP A 342 -26.96 -31.32 4.02
CA ASP A 342 -25.89 -32.23 4.47
C ASP A 342 -24.67 -31.48 5.03
N TYR A 343 -24.42 -30.27 4.54
CA TYR A 343 -23.25 -29.49 4.83
C TYR A 343 -23.57 -28.09 5.32
N VAL A 344 -22.76 -27.60 6.23
CA VAL A 344 -22.71 -26.22 6.70
C VAL A 344 -21.33 -25.66 6.45
N GLN A 345 -21.23 -24.43 5.97
CA GLN A 345 -19.96 -23.74 5.81
C GLN A 345 -19.83 -22.62 6.82
N SER A 346 -18.83 -22.73 7.68
CA SER A 346 -18.43 -21.64 8.56
C SER A 346 -17.66 -20.58 7.76
N ARG A 347 -17.98 -19.32 8.03
CA ARG A 347 -17.36 -18.17 7.39
C ARG A 347 -16.88 -17.17 8.43
N MET A 348 -15.75 -16.55 8.12
CA MET A 348 -15.22 -15.44 8.88
C MET A 348 -15.43 -14.14 8.10
N SER A 349 -15.89 -13.11 8.78
CA SER A 349 -15.99 -11.74 8.25
C SER A 349 -15.16 -10.81 9.12
N SER A 350 -14.27 -10.05 8.53
CA SER A 350 -13.54 -8.97 9.19
C SER A 350 -13.90 -7.64 8.58
N LEU A 351 -14.20 -6.66 9.42
CA LEU A 351 -14.34 -5.26 9.05
C LEU A 351 -13.11 -4.51 9.53
N ASN A 352 -12.27 -4.09 8.61
CA ASN A 352 -11.09 -3.28 8.88
C ASN A 352 -11.44 -1.83 8.54
N SER A 353 -11.21 -0.91 9.46
CA SER A 353 -11.52 0.50 9.23
C SER A 353 -10.52 1.41 9.92
N GLY A 354 -10.31 2.59 9.36
CA GLY A 354 -9.42 3.56 9.96
C GLY A 354 -9.48 4.91 9.27
N PHE A 355 -8.85 5.88 9.90
CA PHE A 355 -8.55 7.16 9.29
C PHE A 355 -7.07 7.50 9.46
N ILE A 356 -6.57 8.26 8.52
CA ILE A 356 -5.17 8.67 8.44
C ILE A 356 -5.13 10.18 8.23
N ASN A 357 -4.23 10.85 8.95
CA ASN A 357 -3.78 12.20 8.64
C ASN A 357 -2.29 12.14 8.37
N GLU A 358 -1.88 12.47 7.17
CA GLU A 358 -0.51 12.30 6.71
C GLU A 358 0.07 13.65 6.30
N PHE A 359 1.33 13.88 6.64
CA PHE A 359 2.13 14.99 6.13
C PHE A 359 3.46 14.46 5.65
N LEU A 360 3.73 14.65 4.37
CA LEU A 360 4.98 14.25 3.72
C LEU A 360 5.66 15.47 3.15
N LEU A 361 6.96 15.58 3.39
CA LEU A 361 7.83 16.60 2.83
C LEU A 361 9.11 15.94 2.31
N THR A 362 9.50 16.28 1.10
CA THR A 362 10.82 15.96 0.53
C THR A 362 11.42 17.23 -0.04
N SER A 363 12.67 17.52 0.31
CA SER A 363 13.43 18.65 -0.24
C SER A 363 14.81 18.16 -0.68
N GLU A 364 15.19 18.44 -1.91
CA GLU A 364 16.45 17.99 -2.51
C GLU A 364 17.17 19.14 -3.18
N LEU A 365 18.43 19.36 -2.80
CA LEU A 365 19.37 20.23 -3.46
C LEU A 365 20.33 19.39 -4.31
N GLN A 366 20.41 19.69 -5.58
CA GLN A 366 21.31 19.04 -6.53
C GLN A 366 22.34 20.02 -7.04
N LYS A 367 23.59 19.56 -7.18
CA LYS A 367 24.66 20.27 -7.88
C LYS A 367 25.17 19.40 -9.03
N LYS A 368 25.07 19.91 -10.23
CA LYS A 368 25.65 19.28 -11.43
C LYS A 368 27.04 19.87 -11.68
N PHE A 369 28.04 19.00 -11.73
CA PHE A 369 29.40 19.27 -12.14
C PHE A 369 29.60 18.75 -13.58
N THR A 370 30.79 18.91 -14.13
CA THR A 370 31.10 18.46 -15.50
C THR A 370 30.98 16.94 -15.65
N THR A 371 31.48 16.17 -14.66
CA THR A 371 31.53 14.71 -14.69
C THR A 371 30.72 14.04 -13.58
N SER A 372 30.00 14.82 -12.77
CA SER A 372 29.26 14.23 -11.67
C SER A 372 28.03 15.07 -11.30
N THR A 373 27.12 14.42 -10.55
CA THR A 373 25.97 15.06 -9.95
C THR A 373 25.89 14.68 -8.48
N LEU A 374 25.89 15.67 -7.60
CA LEU A 374 25.71 15.50 -6.16
C LEU A 374 24.29 15.93 -5.78
N ARG A 375 23.58 15.09 -5.04
CA ARG A 375 22.23 15.34 -4.51
C ARG A 375 22.27 15.23 -2.99
N LEU A 376 21.70 16.21 -2.31
CA LEU A 376 21.51 16.24 -0.85
C LEU A 376 20.03 16.42 -0.59
N GLY A 377 19.41 15.55 0.17
CA GLY A 377 17.99 15.60 0.41
C GLY A 377 17.59 15.37 1.86
N ILE A 378 16.42 15.87 2.19
CA ILE A 378 15.77 15.72 3.50
C ILE A 378 14.36 15.22 3.24
N ASN A 379 13.92 14.23 4.04
CA ASN A 379 12.52 13.81 4.12
C ASN A 379 12.00 14.03 5.54
N GLU A 380 10.79 14.56 5.65
CA GLU A 380 10.01 14.57 6.89
C GLU A 380 8.68 13.91 6.58
N TRP A 381 8.48 12.69 7.09
CA TRP A 381 7.29 11.89 6.84
C TRP A 381 6.60 11.60 8.16
N TYR A 382 5.40 12.12 8.29
CA TYR A 382 4.58 11.98 9.49
C TYR A 382 3.21 11.47 9.11
N TYR A 383 2.68 10.52 9.89
CA TYR A 383 1.27 10.22 9.87
C TYR A 383 0.72 9.94 11.28
N HIS A 384 -0.56 10.23 11.43
CA HIS A 384 -1.38 9.80 12.55
C HIS A 384 -2.45 8.85 12.02
N ILE A 385 -2.64 7.72 12.70
CA ILE A 385 -3.61 6.70 12.33
C ILE A 385 -4.45 6.28 13.53
N ASP A 386 -5.73 5.98 13.27
CA ASP A 386 -6.62 5.21 14.16
C ASP A 386 -7.18 4.06 13.33
N TYR A 387 -6.69 2.85 13.57
CA TYR A 387 -7.05 1.65 12.82
C TYR A 387 -7.71 0.63 13.73
N ARG A 388 -8.70 -0.05 13.22
CA ARG A 388 -9.47 -1.07 13.91
C ARG A 388 -9.88 -2.17 12.95
N SER A 389 -9.76 -3.41 13.43
CA SER A 389 -10.28 -4.59 12.78
C SER A 389 -11.17 -5.35 13.76
N ASN A 390 -12.32 -5.79 13.28
CA ASN A 390 -13.25 -6.60 14.05
C ASN A 390 -13.67 -7.82 13.23
N THR A 391 -13.54 -8.99 13.82
CA THR A 391 -13.85 -10.26 13.17
C THR A 391 -15.07 -10.91 13.81
N SER A 392 -16.00 -11.35 12.98
CA SER A 392 -17.13 -12.19 13.35
C SER A 392 -17.17 -13.46 12.52
N MET A 393 -17.81 -14.49 13.04
CA MET A 393 -18.11 -15.71 12.31
C MET A 393 -19.60 -15.96 12.21
N TYR A 394 -20.00 -16.65 11.16
CA TYR A 394 -21.33 -17.21 11.00
C TYR A 394 -21.25 -18.51 10.23
N ASP A 395 -22.29 -19.32 10.40
CA ASP A 395 -22.49 -20.54 9.63
C ASP A 395 -23.54 -20.28 8.56
N GLN A 396 -23.32 -20.81 7.36
CA GLN A 396 -24.26 -20.68 6.24
C GLN A 396 -24.63 -22.03 5.65
N SER A 397 -25.80 -22.09 5.03
CA SER A 397 -26.24 -23.23 4.25
C SER A 397 -25.34 -23.46 3.05
N VAL A 398 -25.31 -24.70 2.58
CA VAL A 398 -24.61 -25.12 1.35
C VAL A 398 -25.61 -25.77 0.43
N PRO A 399 -26.39 -24.97 -0.34
CA PRO A 399 -27.46 -25.53 -1.17
C PRO A 399 -26.88 -26.29 -2.37
N SER A 400 -27.29 -27.54 -2.55
CA SER A 400 -26.82 -28.40 -3.64
C SER A 400 -27.24 -27.97 -5.03
N ASP A 401 -28.26 -27.11 -5.13
CA ASP A 401 -28.83 -26.61 -6.40
C ASP A 401 -28.08 -25.36 -6.93
N GLY A 402 -27.11 -24.83 -6.17
CA GLY A 402 -26.36 -23.63 -6.51
C GLY A 402 -27.11 -22.32 -6.27
N SER A 403 -28.17 -22.34 -5.48
CA SER A 403 -28.84 -21.13 -5.00
C SER A 403 -27.97 -20.36 -4.02
N PHE A 404 -28.36 -19.12 -3.68
CA PHE A 404 -27.63 -18.34 -2.70
C PHE A 404 -27.62 -18.99 -1.33
N PRO A 405 -26.48 -19.03 -0.63
CA PRO A 405 -26.42 -19.44 0.77
C PRO A 405 -27.31 -18.55 1.66
N VAL A 406 -27.78 -19.13 2.74
CA VAL A 406 -28.54 -18.42 3.79
C VAL A 406 -27.81 -18.58 5.10
N ARG A 407 -27.71 -17.50 5.89
CA ARG A 407 -27.15 -17.57 7.25
C ARG A 407 -28.03 -18.43 8.12
N LEU A 408 -27.40 -19.30 8.89
CA LEU A 408 -28.08 -20.22 9.77
C LEU A 408 -28.09 -19.69 11.20
N TYR A 409 -29.17 -19.91 11.91
CA TYR A 409 -29.23 -19.71 13.34
C TYR A 409 -28.88 -21.02 14.04
N ASP A 410 -27.84 -21.01 14.86
CA ASP A 410 -27.46 -22.17 15.69
C ASP A 410 -28.31 -22.15 16.97
N THR A 411 -29.19 -23.12 17.13
CA THR A 411 -30.08 -23.20 18.27
C THR A 411 -29.34 -23.58 19.55
N ASN A 412 -28.19 -24.26 19.47
CA ASN A 412 -27.38 -24.62 20.62
C ASN A 412 -26.62 -23.41 21.17
N LYS A 413 -26.17 -22.54 20.28
CA LYS A 413 -25.46 -21.31 20.64
C LYS A 413 -26.36 -20.10 20.79
N HIS A 414 -27.65 -20.23 20.47
CA HIS A 414 -28.65 -19.14 20.45
C HIS A 414 -28.17 -17.90 19.67
N SER A 415 -27.48 -18.11 18.56
CA SER A 415 -26.90 -17.02 17.77
C SER A 415 -26.73 -17.38 16.29
N THR A 416 -26.82 -16.35 15.44
CA THR A 416 -26.39 -16.42 14.03
C THR A 416 -24.90 -16.10 13.89
N TYR A 417 -24.34 -15.31 14.80
CA TYR A 417 -22.97 -14.82 14.71
C TYR A 417 -22.17 -15.23 15.94
N PHE A 418 -20.92 -15.64 15.72
CA PHE A 418 -20.00 -16.05 16.76
C PHE A 418 -18.81 -15.08 16.78
N TYR A 419 -18.44 -14.62 17.96
CA TYR A 419 -17.35 -13.64 18.15
C TYR A 419 -16.12 -14.24 18.83
N ASP A 420 -16.26 -15.42 19.42
CA ASP A 420 -15.20 -16.08 20.21
C ASP A 420 -14.17 -16.83 19.37
N PHE A 421 -14.26 -16.69 18.06
CA PHE A 421 -13.54 -17.56 17.17
C PHE A 421 -12.04 -17.48 17.32
N ASN A 422 -11.51 -16.32 17.55
CA ASN A 422 -10.06 -16.17 17.70
C ASN A 422 -9.77 -15.02 18.65
N LYS A 423 -9.18 -15.32 19.77
CA LYS A 423 -8.73 -14.32 20.75
C LYS A 423 -7.80 -13.26 20.13
N ASN A 424 -7.28 -13.52 18.93
CA ASN A 424 -6.34 -12.71 18.19
C ASN A 424 -6.92 -12.07 16.91
N ALA A 425 -8.22 -12.24 16.65
CA ALA A 425 -8.84 -11.81 15.41
C ALA A 425 -9.25 -10.32 15.38
N SER A 426 -9.02 -9.58 16.44
CA SER A 426 -9.27 -8.14 16.49
C SER A 426 -7.98 -7.38 16.62
N GLU A 427 -7.84 -6.40 15.75
CA GLU A 427 -6.67 -5.53 15.69
C GLU A 427 -7.07 -4.11 16.05
N PHE A 428 -6.20 -3.44 16.76
CA PHE A 428 -6.35 -2.03 17.07
C PHE A 428 -5.00 -1.41 17.29
N TYR A 429 -4.76 -0.31 16.62
CA TYR A 429 -3.66 0.59 16.97
C TYR A 429 -4.04 2.04 16.65
N ARG A 430 -3.58 2.94 17.49
CA ARG A 430 -3.79 4.38 17.36
C ARG A 430 -2.55 5.11 17.78
N GLY A 431 -2.12 6.04 16.96
CA GLY A 431 -0.95 6.84 17.28
C GLY A 431 -0.34 7.48 16.05
N HIS A 432 0.93 7.76 16.12
CA HIS A 432 1.66 8.41 15.04
C HIS A 432 3.05 7.82 14.86
N GLU A 433 3.51 7.88 13.63
CA GLU A 433 4.89 7.67 13.23
C GLU A 433 5.44 8.95 12.63
N ASN A 434 6.70 9.25 12.95
CA ASN A 434 7.45 10.34 12.37
C ASN A 434 8.83 9.84 11.97
N LYS A 435 9.21 10.11 10.73
CA LYS A 435 10.52 9.81 10.17
C LYS A 435 11.15 11.08 9.62
N LEU A 436 12.29 11.44 10.18
CA LEU A 436 13.13 12.51 9.67
C LEU A 436 14.42 11.88 9.11
N ALA A 437 14.68 12.08 7.83
CA ALA A 437 15.83 11.52 7.15
C ALA A 437 16.65 12.58 6.40
N LEU A 438 17.95 12.36 6.38
CA LEU A 438 18.92 13.05 5.54
C LEU A 438 19.54 12.02 4.60
N TYR A 439 19.67 12.34 3.32
CA TYR A 439 20.36 11.48 2.36
C TYR A 439 21.31 12.25 1.45
N MET A 440 22.33 11.55 0.96
CA MET A 440 23.27 12.03 -0.04
C MET A 440 23.38 10.98 -1.16
N ILE A 441 23.40 11.44 -2.39
CA ILE A 441 23.62 10.62 -3.59
C ILE A 441 24.65 11.31 -4.46
N HIS A 442 25.66 10.56 -4.90
CA HIS A 442 26.65 11.01 -5.85
C HIS A 442 26.69 10.07 -7.06
N ASP A 443 26.38 10.60 -8.23
CA ASP A 443 26.52 9.94 -9.53
C ASP A 443 27.74 10.53 -10.23
N TRP A 444 28.75 9.70 -10.52
CA TRP A 444 30.05 10.17 -10.95
C TRP A 444 30.60 9.36 -12.12
N ASP A 445 30.77 10.01 -13.25
CA ASP A 445 31.54 9.50 -14.39
C ASP A 445 33.05 9.69 -14.12
N VAL A 446 33.64 8.71 -13.41
CA VAL A 446 35.08 8.73 -13.04
C VAL A 446 35.96 8.78 -14.27
N THR A 447 35.56 8.01 -15.30
CA THR A 447 36.14 8.01 -16.65
C THR A 447 35.02 7.81 -17.67
N PRO A 448 35.28 8.00 -18.97
CA PRO A 448 34.27 7.67 -20.01
C PRO A 448 33.79 6.21 -20.00
N LYS A 449 34.55 5.32 -19.32
CA LYS A 449 34.24 3.90 -19.21
C LYS A 449 33.70 3.48 -17.86
N LEU A 450 33.88 4.28 -16.81
CA LEU A 450 33.51 3.92 -15.44
C LEU A 450 32.58 4.97 -14.86
N ASN A 451 31.34 4.56 -14.60
CA ASN A 451 30.37 5.30 -13.80
C ASN A 451 30.26 4.67 -12.41
N LEU A 452 30.26 5.49 -11.38
CA LEU A 452 29.98 5.13 -9.99
C LEU A 452 28.75 5.88 -9.51
N TYR A 453 27.86 5.18 -8.83
CA TYR A 453 26.69 5.73 -8.16
C TYR A 453 26.73 5.26 -6.71
N TYR A 454 26.74 6.17 -5.75
CA TYR A 454 26.79 5.81 -4.33
C TYR A 454 26.14 6.86 -3.44
N GLY A 455 25.75 6.43 -2.25
CA GLY A 455 25.15 7.32 -1.29
C GLY A 455 24.84 6.66 0.04
N PHE A 456 24.27 7.47 0.92
CA PHE A 456 23.80 7.03 2.22
C PHE A 456 22.52 7.78 2.61
N ARG A 457 21.74 7.15 3.51
CA ARG A 457 20.58 7.72 4.19
C ARG A 457 20.74 7.51 5.70
N LEU A 458 20.43 8.52 6.47
CA LEU A 458 20.36 8.48 7.93
C LEU A 458 18.96 8.91 8.35
N GLU A 459 18.28 8.12 9.17
CA GLU A 459 16.87 8.35 9.50
C GLU A 459 16.62 8.19 11.00
N SER A 460 15.99 9.18 11.60
CA SER A 460 15.40 9.11 12.93
C SER A 460 13.93 8.73 12.80
N GLN A 461 13.52 7.64 13.45
CA GLN A 461 12.14 7.15 13.45
C GLN A 461 11.58 7.18 14.86
N LYS A 462 10.41 7.79 15.03
CA LYS A 462 9.70 7.87 16.30
C LYS A 462 8.29 7.33 16.16
N LEU A 463 7.92 6.37 17.01
CA LEU A 463 6.58 5.82 17.13
C LEU A 463 6.01 6.17 18.49
N LYS A 464 4.75 6.64 18.54
CA LYS A 464 4.05 6.86 19.81
C LYS A 464 2.57 6.60 19.66
N GLY A 465 2.04 5.74 20.53
CA GLY A 465 0.63 5.39 20.49
C GLY A 465 0.27 4.25 21.42
N VAL A 466 -0.74 3.51 21.02
CA VAL A 466 -1.25 2.34 21.75
C VAL A 466 -1.72 1.26 20.78
N ASN A 467 -1.73 0.00 21.22
CA ASN A 467 -2.33 -1.12 20.48
C ASN A 467 -3.15 -2.05 21.39
N ALA A 468 -3.80 -3.03 20.77
CA ALA A 468 -4.68 -3.98 21.46
C ALA A 468 -3.96 -5.08 22.24
N ALA A 469 -2.63 -5.16 22.22
CA ALA A 469 -1.92 -6.24 22.89
C ALA A 469 -2.10 -6.15 24.41
N VAL A 470 -2.63 -7.22 25.01
CA VAL A 470 -2.85 -7.35 26.46
C VAL A 470 -2.11 -8.60 26.95
N LYS A 471 -1.30 -8.47 28.01
CA LYS A 471 -0.67 -9.62 28.65
C LYS A 471 -1.68 -10.37 29.51
N ASN A 472 -1.73 -11.68 29.38
CA ASN A 472 -2.46 -12.54 30.32
C ASN A 472 -1.60 -12.84 31.57
N ALA A 473 -2.21 -13.49 32.57
CA ALA A 473 -1.54 -13.86 33.81
C ALA A 473 -0.31 -14.79 33.63
N THR A 474 -0.22 -15.51 32.53
CA THR A 474 0.90 -16.41 32.19
C THR A 474 1.99 -15.73 31.37
N GLY A 475 1.88 -14.43 31.12
CA GLY A 475 2.87 -13.65 30.37
C GLY A 475 2.74 -13.71 28.83
N GLY A 476 1.82 -14.51 28.30
CA GLY A 476 1.44 -14.51 26.90
C GLY A 476 0.55 -13.31 26.55
N TYR A 477 0.47 -12.96 25.27
CA TYR A 477 -0.45 -11.92 24.80
C TYR A 477 -1.80 -12.54 24.44
N VAL A 478 -2.87 -11.95 24.97
CA VAL A 478 -4.24 -12.31 24.62
C VAL A 478 -4.87 -11.10 23.94
N GLY A 479 -4.98 -11.16 22.63
CA GLY A 479 -5.65 -10.12 21.88
C GLY A 479 -7.16 -10.35 21.83
N ARG A 480 -7.88 -9.97 22.86
CA ARG A 480 -9.34 -10.02 22.91
C ARG A 480 -9.97 -8.64 22.82
N PHE A 481 -9.55 -7.83 21.86
CA PHE A 481 -10.19 -6.53 21.71
C PHE A 481 -11.63 -6.65 21.19
N ALA A 482 -12.02 -7.78 20.59
CA ALA A 482 -13.41 -8.06 20.24
C ALA A 482 -14.32 -8.19 21.44
N ASP A 483 -13.81 -8.68 22.59
CA ASP A 483 -14.54 -8.78 23.83
C ASP A 483 -14.42 -7.50 24.68
N TYR A 484 -13.46 -6.64 24.34
CA TYR A 484 -13.09 -5.48 25.12
C TYR A 484 -13.03 -4.24 24.22
N TYR A 485 -14.06 -3.46 24.20
CA TYR A 485 -14.00 -2.12 23.62
C TYR A 485 -13.18 -1.18 24.52
N ILE A 486 -12.75 -0.06 23.96
CA ILE A 486 -11.95 0.92 24.71
C ILE A 486 -12.70 1.38 25.96
N GLY A 487 -12.17 1.06 27.13
CA GLY A 487 -12.76 1.38 28.43
C GLY A 487 -13.65 0.31 29.04
N ALA A 488 -13.69 -0.90 28.45
CA ALA A 488 -14.34 -2.05 29.06
C ALA A 488 -13.73 -2.38 30.43
N ILE A 489 -14.55 -2.99 31.29
CA ILE A 489 -14.14 -3.46 32.63
C ILE A 489 -14.01 -4.97 32.54
N ALA A 490 -12.85 -5.50 32.90
CA ALA A 490 -12.62 -6.93 33.01
C ALA A 490 -13.47 -7.57 34.12
N PRO A 491 -13.68 -8.90 34.12
CA PRO A 491 -14.45 -9.59 35.16
C PRO A 491 -13.94 -9.36 36.59
N ASP A 492 -12.67 -9.03 36.77
CA ASP A 492 -12.05 -8.69 38.04
C ASP A 492 -12.25 -7.21 38.47
N GLY A 493 -13.00 -6.43 37.67
CA GLY A 493 -13.26 -5.02 37.94
C GLY A 493 -12.18 -4.05 37.46
N THR A 494 -11.10 -4.55 36.81
CA THR A 494 -10.06 -3.68 36.25
C THR A 494 -10.48 -3.08 34.94
N LYS A 495 -10.13 -1.81 34.70
CA LYS A 495 -10.33 -1.15 33.44
C LYS A 495 -9.28 -1.62 32.45
N ILE A 496 -9.71 -2.15 31.29
CA ILE A 496 -8.82 -2.57 30.24
C ILE A 496 -8.25 -1.35 29.54
N THR A 497 -6.93 -1.27 29.52
CA THR A 497 -6.19 -0.20 28.86
C THR A 497 -5.35 -0.78 27.71
N PRO A 498 -5.33 -0.12 26.54
CA PRO A 498 -4.46 -0.51 25.45
C PRO A 498 -2.98 -0.46 25.86
N ASN A 499 -2.18 -1.33 25.26
CA ASN A 499 -0.74 -1.36 25.49
C ASN A 499 -0.05 -0.13 24.89
N PRO A 500 0.81 0.58 25.63
CA PRO A 500 1.53 1.74 25.12
C PRO A 500 2.63 1.34 24.14
N ILE A 501 2.80 2.17 23.11
CA ILE A 501 3.87 2.11 22.13
C ILE A 501 4.65 3.43 22.24
N ASP A 502 5.93 3.37 22.54
CA ASP A 502 6.83 4.53 22.56
C ASP A 502 8.25 4.06 22.21
N TYR A 503 8.65 4.29 20.94
CA TYR A 503 9.94 3.88 20.43
C TYR A 503 10.61 5.04 19.72
N ASN A 504 11.93 5.11 19.88
CA ASN A 504 12.82 5.99 19.12
C ASN A 504 13.94 5.15 18.54
N TRP A 505 14.05 5.14 17.22
CA TRP A 505 15.01 4.33 16.49
C TRP A 505 15.85 5.16 15.55
N PHE A 506 17.00 4.63 15.22
CA PHE A 506 17.89 5.14 14.19
C PHE A 506 18.03 4.09 13.09
N ASN A 507 17.65 4.45 11.88
CA ASN A 507 17.76 3.66 10.67
C ASN A 507 18.87 4.24 9.78
N TYR A 508 19.47 3.41 8.94
CA TYR A 508 20.44 3.87 7.97
C TYR A 508 20.49 2.97 6.75
N ASP A 509 20.80 3.57 5.60
CA ASP A 509 20.96 2.87 4.34
C ASP A 509 22.26 3.32 3.68
N VAL A 510 22.93 2.38 3.04
CA VAL A 510 24.10 2.62 2.22
C VAL A 510 23.91 1.91 0.89
N SER A 511 24.22 2.59 -0.20
CA SER A 511 24.13 1.99 -1.53
C SER A 511 25.31 2.42 -2.39
N ALA A 512 25.78 1.49 -3.22
CA ALA A 512 26.80 1.74 -4.22
C ALA A 512 26.51 0.90 -5.46
N ALA A 513 26.74 1.48 -6.64
CA ALA A 513 26.65 0.81 -7.93
C ALA A 513 27.81 1.22 -8.82
N ALA A 514 28.25 0.31 -9.67
CA ALA A 514 29.28 0.56 -10.66
C ALA A 514 28.88 0.00 -12.01
N THR A 515 29.15 0.75 -13.07
CA THR A 515 29.01 0.29 -14.44
C THR A 515 30.33 0.53 -15.17
N TYR A 516 30.91 -0.52 -15.73
CA TYR A 516 32.17 -0.46 -16.46
C TYR A 516 31.97 -0.89 -17.91
N LYS A 517 32.23 0.01 -18.85
CA LYS A 517 32.18 -0.24 -20.29
C LYS A 517 33.49 -0.86 -20.76
N ILE A 518 33.47 -2.15 -21.13
CA ILE A 518 34.64 -2.81 -21.73
C ILE A 518 34.83 -2.26 -23.14
N ASN A 519 33.74 -2.20 -23.88
CA ASN A 519 33.68 -1.55 -25.21
C ASN A 519 32.33 -0.83 -25.37
N ASN A 520 32.01 -0.33 -26.55
CA ASN A 520 30.80 0.45 -26.80
C ASN A 520 29.50 -0.33 -26.57
N ASN A 521 29.54 -1.64 -26.67
CA ASN A 521 28.35 -2.50 -26.64
C ASN A 521 28.30 -3.41 -25.41
N PHE A 522 29.44 -3.73 -24.79
CA PHE A 522 29.54 -4.71 -23.74
C PHE A 522 30.19 -4.11 -22.50
N GLY A 523 29.67 -4.49 -21.33
CA GLY A 523 30.23 -4.04 -20.06
C GLY A 523 29.77 -4.88 -18.87
N LEU A 524 30.30 -4.50 -17.73
CA LEU A 524 29.99 -5.07 -16.41
C LEU A 524 29.13 -4.09 -15.63
N THR A 525 28.23 -4.61 -14.83
CA THR A 525 27.44 -3.81 -13.89
C THR A 525 27.29 -4.56 -12.58
N GLY A 526 27.23 -3.82 -11.48
CA GLY A 526 26.95 -4.38 -10.17
C GLY A 526 26.47 -3.31 -9.22
N ASP A 527 25.71 -3.71 -8.24
CA ASP A 527 25.24 -2.85 -7.17
C ASP A 527 25.18 -3.60 -5.84
N PHE A 528 25.31 -2.81 -4.78
CA PHE A 528 25.17 -3.26 -3.41
C PHE A 528 24.30 -2.24 -2.66
N THR A 529 23.30 -2.73 -1.93
CA THR A 529 22.46 -1.91 -1.05
C THR A 529 22.34 -2.62 0.30
N TYR A 530 22.53 -1.87 1.37
CA TYR A 530 22.38 -2.34 2.74
C TYR A 530 21.46 -1.41 3.50
N ILE A 531 20.31 -1.93 3.90
CA ILE A 531 19.29 -1.21 4.65
C ILE A 531 19.21 -1.78 6.06
N VAL A 532 19.22 -0.90 7.06
CA VAL A 532 18.89 -1.23 8.45
C VAL A 532 17.72 -0.37 8.89
N GLN A 533 16.62 -1.03 9.19
CA GLN A 533 15.38 -0.37 9.59
C GLN A 533 14.69 -1.08 10.75
N HIS A 534 13.81 -0.38 11.41
CA HIS A 534 12.92 -0.92 12.42
C HIS A 534 11.49 -1.01 11.91
N LEU A 535 10.63 -1.60 12.72
CA LEU A 535 9.23 -1.79 12.37
C LEU A 535 8.50 -0.47 12.19
N ARG A 536 7.54 -0.47 11.31
CA ARG A 536 6.58 0.62 11.15
C ARG A 536 5.44 0.48 12.16
N PHE A 537 4.69 1.56 12.35
CA PHE A 537 3.60 1.60 13.32
C PHE A 537 2.52 0.55 13.01
N GLU A 538 2.26 0.26 11.72
CA GLU A 538 1.30 -0.76 11.27
C GLU A 538 1.66 -2.18 11.74
N SER A 539 2.92 -2.46 12.02
CA SER A 539 3.37 -3.76 12.53
C SER A 539 2.83 -4.07 13.93
N PHE A 540 2.27 -3.08 14.60
CA PHE A 540 1.64 -3.22 15.92
C PHE A 540 0.11 -3.46 15.83
N ALA A 541 -0.44 -3.63 14.63
CA ALA A 541 -1.85 -3.93 14.42
C ALA A 541 -2.32 -5.23 15.09
N PRO A 542 -1.57 -6.35 15.02
CA PRO A 542 -1.95 -7.58 15.70
C PRO A 542 -2.05 -7.41 17.21
N ALA A 543 -2.88 -8.23 17.81
CA ALA A 543 -3.06 -8.26 19.27
C ALA A 543 -1.85 -8.81 20.05
N THR A 544 -0.72 -9.01 19.38
CA THR A 544 0.57 -9.40 19.96
C THR A 544 1.58 -8.28 19.76
N LEU A 545 2.56 -8.18 20.65
CA LEU A 545 3.69 -7.28 20.41
C LEU A 545 4.66 -7.95 19.44
N PRO A 546 5.01 -7.28 18.33
CA PRO A 546 6.01 -7.79 17.42
C PRO A 546 7.41 -7.73 18.07
N ASN A 547 8.35 -8.51 17.54
CA ASN A 547 9.75 -8.32 17.90
C ASN A 547 10.24 -6.99 17.33
N THR A 548 10.71 -6.10 18.20
CA THR A 548 11.16 -4.74 17.86
C THR A 548 12.63 -4.66 17.46
N GLY A 549 13.30 -5.81 17.27
CA GLY A 549 14.67 -5.85 16.78
C GLY A 549 14.80 -5.23 15.38
N LYS A 550 15.99 -4.73 15.09
CA LYS A 550 16.31 -4.17 13.77
C LYS A 550 16.24 -5.23 12.68
N VAL A 551 15.74 -4.83 11.52
CA VAL A 551 15.73 -5.64 10.29
C VAL A 551 16.88 -5.15 9.41
N ALA A 552 17.77 -6.04 9.00
CA ALA A 552 18.83 -5.73 8.05
C ALA A 552 18.58 -6.44 6.72
N VAL A 553 18.73 -5.71 5.63
CA VAL A 553 18.49 -6.22 4.27
C VAL A 553 19.71 -5.90 3.39
N PRO A 554 20.72 -6.78 3.35
CA PRO A 554 21.75 -6.74 2.33
C PRO A 554 21.22 -7.26 1.00
N LEU A 555 21.43 -6.50 -0.07
CA LEU A 555 21.21 -6.88 -1.46
C LEU A 555 22.50 -6.62 -2.24
N GLY A 556 23.00 -7.62 -2.95
CA GLY A 556 24.10 -7.50 -3.89
C GLY A 556 23.74 -8.08 -5.23
N ARG A 557 24.07 -7.37 -6.33
CA ARG A 557 23.90 -7.86 -7.69
C ARG A 557 25.15 -7.60 -8.50
N ALA A 558 25.49 -8.53 -9.39
CA ALA A 558 26.59 -8.35 -10.33
C ALA A 558 26.30 -9.11 -11.62
N GLY A 559 26.75 -8.57 -12.73
CA GLY A 559 26.53 -9.22 -14.03
C GLY A 559 27.09 -8.45 -15.20
N VAL A 560 26.57 -8.79 -16.36
CA VAL A 560 27.01 -8.28 -17.64
C VAL A 560 25.84 -7.62 -18.37
N TYR A 561 26.14 -6.67 -19.22
CA TYR A 561 25.19 -6.12 -20.16
C TYR A 561 25.79 -6.07 -21.56
N TYR A 562 24.93 -6.21 -22.55
CA TYR A 562 25.22 -6.00 -23.96
C TYR A 562 24.14 -5.12 -24.56
N ASN A 563 24.53 -4.10 -25.32
CA ASN A 563 23.60 -3.18 -25.96
C ASN A 563 24.11 -2.76 -27.33
N ASN A 564 23.30 -2.99 -28.36
CA ASN A 564 23.53 -2.46 -29.69
C ASN A 564 22.21 -1.95 -30.28
N SER A 565 22.18 -1.60 -31.58
CA SER A 565 20.99 -1.01 -32.23
C SER A 565 19.76 -1.93 -32.31
N TRP A 566 19.91 -3.25 -32.14
CA TRP A 566 18.83 -4.22 -32.28
C TRP A 566 18.67 -5.15 -31.05
N LEU A 567 19.65 -5.22 -30.14
CA LEU A 567 19.61 -6.12 -29.00
C LEU A 567 20.10 -5.42 -27.74
N THR A 568 19.30 -5.46 -26.70
CA THR A 568 19.70 -5.14 -25.33
C THR A 568 19.59 -6.39 -24.48
N LEU A 569 20.68 -6.81 -23.85
CA LEU A 569 20.77 -7.94 -22.94
C LEU A 569 21.34 -7.46 -21.61
N THR A 570 20.71 -7.82 -20.51
CA THR A 570 21.27 -7.66 -19.16
C THR A 570 21.10 -8.97 -18.42
N SER A 571 22.18 -9.52 -17.86
CA SER A 571 22.16 -10.74 -17.08
C SER A 571 22.83 -10.51 -15.74
N LEU A 572 22.07 -10.66 -14.64
CA LEU A 572 22.47 -10.33 -13.28
C LEU A 572 22.30 -11.55 -12.37
N PHE A 573 23.32 -11.86 -11.61
CA PHE A 573 23.24 -12.69 -10.43
C PHE A 573 22.98 -11.83 -9.21
N SER A 574 22.07 -12.26 -8.33
CA SER A 574 21.67 -11.51 -7.15
C SER A 574 21.69 -12.36 -5.89
N TYR A 575 22.02 -11.73 -4.79
CA TYR A 575 21.83 -12.24 -3.44
C TYR A 575 21.10 -11.20 -2.60
N ILE A 576 20.03 -11.62 -1.93
CA ILE A 576 19.30 -10.79 -0.97
C ILE A 576 19.01 -11.61 0.29
N SER A 577 19.13 -10.97 1.44
CA SER A 577 18.62 -11.55 2.68
C SER A 577 17.84 -10.51 3.49
N LYS A 578 17.01 -10.98 4.39
CA LYS A 578 16.28 -10.15 5.34
C LYS A 578 16.33 -10.83 6.70
N THR A 579 16.92 -10.17 7.68
CA THR A 579 17.01 -10.68 9.04
C THR A 579 15.78 -10.25 9.86
N ASN A 580 15.46 -11.02 10.90
CA ASN A 580 14.38 -10.71 11.84
C ASN A 580 13.03 -10.41 11.14
N ASN A 581 12.70 -11.16 10.09
CA ASN A 581 11.38 -11.03 9.49
C ASN A 581 10.31 -11.46 10.50
N ASN A 582 9.43 -10.53 10.86
CA ASN A 582 8.40 -10.78 11.87
C ASN A 582 7.22 -11.55 11.28
N SER A 583 6.73 -12.49 12.06
CA SER A 583 5.51 -13.24 11.81
C SER A 583 4.81 -13.54 13.13
N THR A 584 3.60 -14.05 13.07
CA THR A 584 2.86 -14.54 14.23
C THR A 584 2.49 -15.98 14.02
N LEU A 585 2.83 -16.84 14.97
CA LEU A 585 2.46 -18.23 14.98
C LEU A 585 1.33 -18.45 15.98
N ASN A 586 0.22 -19.02 15.53
CA ASN A 586 -0.88 -19.42 16.41
C ASN A 586 -0.63 -20.85 16.90
N LEU A 587 -0.33 -20.98 18.19
CA LEU A 587 -0.14 -22.26 18.85
C LEU A 587 -1.42 -22.64 19.57
N GLN A 588 -1.78 -23.94 19.51
CA GLN A 588 -2.93 -24.48 20.23
C GLN A 588 -2.45 -25.45 21.31
N HIS A 589 -2.90 -25.23 22.53
CA HIS A 589 -2.65 -26.11 23.67
C HIS A 589 -3.87 -26.12 24.60
N GLY A 590 -4.33 -27.32 24.99
CA GLY A 590 -5.46 -27.45 25.93
C GLY A 590 -6.77 -26.79 25.49
N GLY A 591 -7.00 -26.67 24.18
CA GLY A 591 -8.17 -25.96 23.62
C GLY A 591 -8.02 -24.45 23.54
N GLU A 592 -6.92 -23.87 24.02
CA GLU A 592 -6.59 -22.45 23.89
C GLU A 592 -5.67 -22.21 22.70
N ILE A 593 -5.94 -21.14 21.94
CA ILE A 593 -5.05 -20.65 20.90
C ILE A 593 -4.27 -19.46 21.44
N MET A 594 -2.94 -19.54 21.35
CA MET A 594 -2.04 -18.48 21.79
C MET A 594 -1.23 -17.98 20.58
N ALA A 595 -1.34 -16.70 20.29
CA ALA A 595 -0.48 -16.06 19.31
C ALA A 595 0.91 -15.81 19.91
N THR A 596 1.92 -16.27 19.21
CA THR A 596 3.32 -16.13 19.61
C THR A 596 4.10 -15.42 18.53
N PRO A 597 4.80 -14.32 18.84
CA PRO A 597 5.69 -13.67 17.89
C PRO A 597 6.79 -14.64 17.45
N LEU A 598 7.02 -14.70 16.15
CA LEU A 598 8.07 -15.49 15.52
C LEU A 598 8.94 -14.59 14.66
N THR A 599 10.26 -14.79 14.72
CA THR A 599 11.20 -14.16 13.78
C THR A 599 11.97 -15.24 13.03
N TYR A 600 12.24 -14.96 11.78
CA TYR A 600 13.06 -15.82 10.93
C TYR A 600 13.84 -15.00 9.91
N ASP A 601 14.92 -15.56 9.40
CA ASP A 601 15.73 -14.96 8.35
C ASP A 601 15.34 -15.53 6.99
N ILE A 602 15.32 -14.65 5.98
CA ILE A 602 15.11 -15.03 4.58
C ILE A 602 16.43 -14.84 3.84
N LYS A 603 16.78 -15.79 2.99
CA LYS A 603 17.94 -15.71 2.09
C LYS A 603 17.54 -16.19 0.71
N THR A 604 17.80 -15.38 -0.31
CA THR A 604 17.43 -15.69 -1.68
C THR A 604 18.61 -15.44 -2.61
N TRP A 605 18.83 -16.39 -3.50
CA TRP A 605 19.74 -16.28 -4.63
C TRP A 605 18.91 -16.22 -5.91
N GLY A 606 19.29 -15.35 -6.82
CA GLY A 606 18.56 -15.17 -8.05
C GLY A 606 19.48 -14.99 -9.25
N TRP A 607 18.96 -15.34 -10.41
CA TRP A 607 19.57 -15.04 -11.69
C TRP A 607 18.48 -14.48 -12.59
N THR A 608 18.67 -13.25 -13.06
CA THR A 608 17.72 -12.57 -13.93
C THR A 608 18.41 -12.23 -15.25
N THR A 609 17.77 -12.57 -16.35
CA THR A 609 18.22 -12.19 -17.68
C THR A 609 17.09 -11.48 -18.41
N ASP A 610 17.31 -10.22 -18.79
CA ASP A 610 16.41 -9.41 -19.57
C ASP A 610 16.96 -9.30 -20.99
N LEU A 611 16.12 -9.60 -21.96
CA LEU A 611 16.45 -9.53 -23.38
C LEU A 611 15.38 -8.74 -24.10
N ILE A 612 15.79 -7.70 -24.82
CA ILE A 612 14.95 -6.87 -25.69
C ILE A 612 15.58 -6.89 -27.09
N ALA A 613 14.81 -7.34 -28.09
CA ALA A 613 15.24 -7.45 -29.47
C ALA A 613 14.28 -6.73 -30.41
#